data_a8e011eb397a5e637448dc080e742b8d
#
_entry.id   a8e011eb397a5e637448dc080e742b8d
#
_cell.length_a   1.000
_cell.length_b   1.000
_cell.length_c   1.000
_cell.angle_alpha   90.00
_cell.angle_beta   90.00
_cell.angle_gamma   90.00
#
_symmetry.space_group_name_H-M   'P 1'
#
loop_
_entity.id
_entity.type
_entity.pdbx_description
1 polymer ?
#
loop_
_entity_poly.entity_id
_entity_poly.type
_entity_poly.pdbx_seq_one_letter_code
_entity_poly.pdbx_strand_id
1 'polypeptide(L)'
;MRLAWKNILHDRVRFLATVVGIAFAVFLMVFQGSLLFGFSRAASKLVDVTDSDLWITARGALCFDFAAPLSRRLLEIAESAPGVDRVSRMVISYAEYRSGDGKHHAVALVGADPEVGGRFPVPYVAGASTALEPEAVLIDQSNAKDLQVTAIPVDVEINKHRARVLRKVSGFGSFVGSPYVFTSYSNAVKYLGIRPEDSMYILLRLKAGYSPMDVKQSLQKRVPEVDVWTHDEFSQQSRTYWLTQTGAGGGILVAAILGFLVGLVVVSQTMYATTMEHLEEFATMKALGASKWFVVRIVLAQAFICGVVGCLLGLLATIPVIDGARQVITWIRTPWWLPAGVWLPTLLMCVVAANLSIRATLRVEPARVFRA
;
A
#
# COMPACT_ATOMS: atom_id res chain seq x y z
N MET A 1 28.87 -18.76 23.33
CA MET A 1 28.99 -18.19 22.00
C MET A 1 30.01 -18.91 21.10
N ARG A 2 31.25 -19.17 21.52
CA ARG A 2 32.24 -19.88 20.67
C ARG A 2 31.80 -21.29 20.21
N LEU A 3 31.12 -22.08 21.05
CA LEU A 3 30.56 -23.36 20.71
C LEU A 3 29.42 -23.28 19.69
N ALA A 4 28.48 -22.36 19.87
CA ALA A 4 27.39 -22.14 18.91
C ALA A 4 27.93 -21.78 17.51
N TRP A 5 28.99 -20.98 17.45
CA TRP A 5 29.65 -20.61 16.20
C TRP A 5 30.39 -21.79 15.54
N LYS A 6 31.07 -22.63 16.32
CA LYS A 6 31.74 -23.83 15.80
C LYS A 6 30.74 -24.86 15.24
N ASN A 7 29.61 -25.08 15.92
CA ASN A 7 28.56 -25.98 15.45
C ASN A 7 27.92 -25.49 14.14
N ILE A 8 27.69 -24.19 14.04
CA ILE A 8 27.16 -23.53 12.80
C ILE A 8 28.13 -23.74 11.62
N LEU A 9 29.43 -23.62 11.85
CA LEU A 9 30.45 -23.79 10.79
C LEU A 9 30.68 -25.26 10.39
N HIS A 10 30.35 -26.21 11.25
CA HIS A 10 30.49 -27.63 10.97
C HIS A 10 29.37 -28.11 10.04
N ASP A 11 28.14 -27.65 10.23
CA ASP A 11 26.99 -28.06 9.39
C ASP A 11 26.53 -26.87 8.50
N ARG A 12 27.38 -26.55 7.51
CA ARG A 12 27.17 -25.42 6.60
C ARG A 12 25.86 -25.49 5.79
N VAL A 13 25.48 -26.73 5.38
CA VAL A 13 24.29 -26.95 4.54
C VAL A 13 23.00 -26.54 5.29
N ARG A 14 22.90 -26.96 6.55
CA ARG A 14 21.72 -26.67 7.38
C ARG A 14 21.69 -25.25 7.86
N PHE A 15 22.84 -24.70 8.23
CA PHE A 15 22.94 -23.26 8.50
C PHE A 15 22.43 -22.46 7.32
N LEU A 16 22.90 -22.79 6.10
CA LEU A 16 22.44 -22.13 4.88
C LEU A 16 20.94 -22.32 4.66
N ALA A 17 20.42 -23.54 4.81
CA ALA A 17 18.97 -23.80 4.67
C ALA A 17 18.13 -23.00 5.66
N THR A 18 18.57 -22.92 6.94
CA THR A 18 17.89 -22.11 7.96
C THR A 18 17.92 -20.63 7.61
N VAL A 19 19.08 -20.11 7.22
CA VAL A 19 19.27 -18.72 6.86
C VAL A 19 18.46 -18.35 5.62
N VAL A 20 18.45 -19.22 4.60
CA VAL A 20 17.61 -19.02 3.38
C VAL A 20 16.13 -19.03 3.73
N GLY A 21 15.68 -19.95 4.59
CA GLY A 21 14.29 -19.99 5.05
C GLY A 21 13.86 -18.72 5.78
N ILE A 22 14.71 -18.21 6.68
CA ILE A 22 14.47 -16.94 7.38
C ILE A 22 14.49 -15.76 6.38
N ALA A 23 15.48 -15.73 5.49
CA ALA A 23 15.61 -14.67 4.48
C ALA A 23 14.37 -14.60 3.57
N PHE A 24 13.84 -15.76 3.17
CA PHE A 24 12.63 -15.85 2.37
C PHE A 24 11.39 -15.36 3.14
N ALA A 25 11.24 -15.73 4.41
CA ALA A 25 10.15 -15.25 5.25
C ALA A 25 10.21 -13.71 5.43
N VAL A 26 11.40 -13.17 5.70
CA VAL A 26 11.63 -11.72 5.82
C VAL A 26 11.32 -11.01 4.50
N PHE A 27 11.80 -11.56 3.38
CA PHE A 27 11.48 -11.06 2.05
C PHE A 27 9.97 -10.97 1.84
N LEU A 28 9.22 -12.06 2.12
CA LEU A 28 7.77 -12.06 1.97
C LEU A 28 7.10 -11.05 2.88
N MET A 29 7.49 -10.94 4.15
CA MET A 29 6.93 -9.97 5.08
C MET A 29 7.14 -8.52 4.60
N VAL A 30 8.33 -8.18 4.14
CA VAL A 30 8.63 -6.82 3.64
C VAL A 30 7.91 -6.54 2.32
N PHE A 31 7.88 -7.51 1.41
CA PHE A 31 7.22 -7.37 0.12
C PHE A 31 5.70 -7.18 0.28
N GLN A 32 5.05 -8.05 1.07
CA GLN A 32 3.62 -7.96 1.34
C GLN A 32 3.26 -6.70 2.15
N GLY A 33 4.09 -6.33 3.11
CA GLY A 33 3.94 -5.08 3.86
C GLY A 33 4.05 -3.84 2.95
N SER A 34 4.97 -3.87 1.99
CA SER A 34 5.14 -2.79 1.00
C SER A 34 3.95 -2.70 0.05
N LEU A 35 3.40 -3.85 -0.37
CA LEU A 35 2.16 -3.91 -1.14
C LEU A 35 0.99 -3.34 -0.34
N LEU A 36 0.78 -3.79 0.89
CA LEU A 36 -0.34 -3.35 1.72
C LEU A 36 -0.30 -1.84 1.99
N PHE A 37 0.88 -1.33 2.35
CA PHE A 37 1.07 0.09 2.59
C PHE A 37 0.90 0.92 1.32
N GLY A 38 1.49 0.47 0.20
CA GLY A 38 1.36 1.12 -1.09
C GLY A 38 -0.09 1.14 -1.58
N PHE A 39 -0.80 0.02 -1.47
CA PHE A 39 -2.22 -0.11 -1.82
C PHE A 39 -3.10 0.83 -1.00
N SER A 40 -2.91 0.83 0.33
CA SER A 40 -3.62 1.74 1.24
C SER A 40 -3.43 3.22 0.86
N ARG A 41 -2.20 3.62 0.54
CA ARG A 41 -1.88 4.98 0.11
C ARG A 41 -2.44 5.31 -1.27
N ALA A 42 -2.45 4.35 -2.19
CA ALA A 42 -3.01 4.55 -3.51
C ALA A 42 -4.53 4.76 -3.47
N ALA A 43 -5.23 4.03 -2.60
CA ALA A 43 -6.68 4.09 -2.42
C ALA A 43 -7.21 5.47 -1.98
N SER A 44 -6.40 6.29 -1.32
CA SER A 44 -6.79 7.66 -0.90
C SER A 44 -6.00 8.75 -1.60
N LYS A 45 -5.11 8.40 -2.52
CA LYS A 45 -4.11 9.32 -3.08
C LYS A 45 -4.73 10.60 -3.64
N LEU A 46 -5.84 10.50 -4.37
CA LEU A 46 -6.50 11.66 -4.97
C LEU A 46 -7.15 12.55 -3.92
N VAL A 47 -7.68 11.97 -2.85
CA VAL A 47 -8.18 12.74 -1.70
C VAL A 47 -7.01 13.42 -0.99
N ASP A 48 -5.95 12.66 -0.66
CA ASP A 48 -4.79 13.15 0.12
C ASP A 48 -4.05 14.34 -0.51
N VAL A 49 -4.05 14.44 -1.85
CA VAL A 49 -3.34 15.52 -2.56
C VAL A 49 -4.20 16.72 -2.87
N THR A 50 -5.51 16.63 -2.64
CA THR A 50 -6.46 17.70 -2.93
C THR A 50 -6.40 18.77 -1.85
N ASP A 51 -6.31 20.04 -2.25
CA ASP A 51 -6.27 21.18 -1.32
C ASP A 51 -7.69 21.58 -0.89
N SER A 52 -8.33 20.72 -0.10
CA SER A 52 -9.67 20.94 0.43
C SER A 52 -9.74 20.56 1.91
N ASP A 53 -10.54 21.29 2.68
CA ASP A 53 -10.77 21.01 4.11
C ASP A 53 -11.96 20.06 4.32
N LEU A 54 -12.99 20.20 3.46
CA LEU A 54 -14.20 19.36 3.51
C LEU A 54 -14.56 18.84 2.12
N TRP A 55 -15.22 17.70 2.11
CA TRP A 55 -15.80 17.02 0.96
C TRP A 55 -17.30 16.81 1.17
N ILE A 56 -18.11 17.16 0.17
CA ILE A 56 -19.52 16.77 0.11
C ILE A 56 -19.64 15.66 -0.93
N THR A 57 -20.25 14.56 -0.55
CA THR A 57 -20.47 13.38 -1.38
C THR A 57 -21.94 12.98 -1.35
N ALA A 58 -22.38 12.21 -2.30
CA ALA A 58 -23.68 11.57 -2.20
C ALA A 58 -23.74 10.69 -0.92
N ARG A 59 -24.94 10.57 -0.37
CA ARG A 59 -25.16 9.79 0.86
C ARG A 59 -24.74 8.35 0.70
N GLY A 60 -23.99 7.82 1.65
CA GLY A 60 -23.47 6.46 1.63
C GLY A 60 -22.29 6.25 0.68
N ALA A 61 -21.54 7.30 0.34
CA ALA A 61 -20.34 7.19 -0.47
C ALA A 61 -19.32 6.24 0.19
N LEU A 62 -18.98 5.19 -0.53
CA LEU A 62 -18.10 4.12 -0.02
C LEU A 62 -16.63 4.52 -0.10
N CYS A 63 -16.23 5.15 -1.18
CA CYS A 63 -14.85 5.61 -1.42
C CYS A 63 -14.82 6.63 -2.56
N PHE A 64 -13.66 7.18 -2.84
CA PHE A 64 -13.47 8.17 -3.91
C PHE A 64 -13.80 7.63 -5.32
N ASP A 65 -13.59 6.34 -5.58
CA ASP A 65 -13.76 5.79 -6.94
C ASP A 65 -15.23 5.52 -7.32
N PHE A 66 -16.14 5.50 -6.35
CA PHE A 66 -17.57 5.26 -6.54
C PHE A 66 -18.38 6.52 -6.21
N ALA A 67 -18.34 7.46 -7.13
CA ALA A 67 -19.02 8.72 -7.03
C ALA A 67 -20.48 8.63 -7.55
N ALA A 68 -21.35 9.45 -6.99
CA ALA A 68 -22.72 9.63 -7.48
C ALA A 68 -23.03 11.11 -7.68
N PRO A 69 -23.91 11.45 -8.65
CA PRO A 69 -24.20 12.84 -8.98
C PRO A 69 -24.82 13.62 -7.81
N LEU A 70 -24.37 14.87 -7.65
CA LEU A 70 -24.88 15.85 -6.71
C LEU A 70 -25.57 16.97 -7.49
N SER A 71 -26.70 17.47 -6.95
CA SER A 71 -27.44 18.55 -7.59
C SER A 71 -26.77 19.92 -7.41
N ARG A 72 -27.01 20.83 -8.34
CA ARG A 72 -26.56 22.23 -8.28
C ARG A 72 -26.96 22.94 -6.98
N ARG A 73 -28.15 22.64 -6.45
CA ARG A 73 -28.62 23.23 -5.18
C ARG A 73 -27.63 23.05 -4.04
N LEU A 74 -26.94 21.91 -4.01
CA LEU A 74 -25.93 21.61 -2.97
C LEU A 74 -24.71 22.52 -3.09
N LEU A 75 -24.33 22.87 -4.33
CA LEU A 75 -23.25 23.82 -4.58
C LEU A 75 -23.61 25.21 -4.01
N GLU A 76 -24.79 25.69 -4.30
CA GLU A 76 -25.30 27.02 -3.82
C GLU A 76 -25.40 27.05 -2.29
N ILE A 77 -25.83 25.98 -1.65
CA ILE A 77 -25.85 25.86 -0.19
C ILE A 77 -24.42 25.84 0.38
N ALA A 78 -23.51 25.16 -0.26
CA ALA A 78 -22.11 25.09 0.16
C ALA A 78 -21.41 26.46 0.05
N GLU A 79 -21.64 27.18 -1.05
CA GLU A 79 -21.13 28.56 -1.26
C GLU A 79 -21.64 29.55 -0.22
N SER A 80 -22.92 29.39 0.19
CA SER A 80 -23.55 30.28 1.19
C SER A 80 -23.21 29.92 2.64
N ALA A 81 -22.47 28.84 2.86
CA ALA A 81 -22.20 28.35 4.23
C ALA A 81 -21.18 29.24 4.95
N PRO A 82 -21.45 29.61 6.22
CA PRO A 82 -20.51 30.41 7.02
C PRO A 82 -19.16 29.67 7.17
N GLY A 83 -18.07 30.42 6.97
CA GLY A 83 -16.73 29.89 7.10
C GLY A 83 -16.17 29.27 5.82
N VAL A 84 -16.95 29.11 4.78
CA VAL A 84 -16.45 28.63 3.48
C VAL A 84 -15.80 29.81 2.74
N ASP A 85 -14.57 29.58 2.27
CA ASP A 85 -13.79 30.51 1.46
C ASP A 85 -14.01 30.28 -0.03
N ARG A 86 -13.89 28.99 -0.42
CA ARG A 86 -14.01 28.58 -1.82
C ARG A 86 -14.72 27.24 -1.95
N VAL A 87 -15.42 27.09 -3.05
CA VAL A 87 -16.11 25.86 -3.43
C VAL A 87 -15.63 25.45 -4.82
N SER A 88 -15.39 24.15 -5.02
CA SER A 88 -14.95 23.59 -6.29
C SER A 88 -15.68 22.30 -6.57
N ARG A 89 -15.99 22.07 -7.83
CA ARG A 89 -16.63 20.82 -8.28
C ARG A 89 -15.60 19.84 -8.78
N MET A 90 -15.87 18.57 -8.53
CA MET A 90 -15.08 17.50 -9.12
C MET A 90 -16.00 16.41 -9.65
N VAL A 91 -15.57 15.79 -10.73
CA VAL A 91 -16.21 14.62 -11.33
C VAL A 91 -15.16 13.55 -11.56
N ILE A 92 -15.54 12.31 -11.30
CA ILE A 92 -14.77 11.13 -11.67
C ILE A 92 -15.72 10.13 -12.32
N SER A 93 -15.35 9.61 -13.48
CA SER A 93 -16.09 8.55 -14.13
C SER A 93 -15.18 7.77 -15.08
N TYR A 94 -15.58 6.55 -15.40
CA TYR A 94 -14.89 5.77 -16.43
C TYR A 94 -15.23 6.30 -17.82
N ALA A 95 -14.22 6.37 -18.67
CA ALA A 95 -14.32 6.81 -20.05
C ALA A 95 -13.50 5.89 -20.95
N GLU A 96 -13.90 5.80 -22.20
CA GLU A 96 -13.15 5.12 -23.22
C GLU A 96 -12.10 6.06 -23.80
N TYR A 97 -10.84 5.69 -23.65
CA TYR A 97 -9.70 6.38 -24.25
C TYR A 97 -9.26 5.61 -25.47
N ARG A 98 -9.18 6.28 -26.62
CA ARG A 98 -8.66 5.72 -27.86
C ARG A 98 -7.33 6.38 -28.20
N SER A 99 -6.29 5.57 -28.24
CA SER A 99 -4.94 6.01 -28.61
C SER A 99 -4.81 6.25 -30.13
N GLY A 100 -3.76 6.95 -30.53
CA GLY A 100 -3.51 7.29 -31.94
C GLY A 100 -3.33 6.06 -32.86
N ASP A 101 -3.01 4.89 -32.32
CA ASP A 101 -2.94 3.60 -33.03
C ASP A 101 -4.30 2.88 -33.10
N GLY A 102 -5.37 3.48 -32.59
CA GLY A 102 -6.73 2.96 -32.63
C GLY A 102 -7.08 1.98 -31.50
N LYS A 103 -6.20 1.71 -30.54
CA LYS A 103 -6.51 0.84 -29.38
C LYS A 103 -7.38 1.56 -28.38
N HIS A 104 -8.25 0.79 -27.76
CA HIS A 104 -9.20 1.26 -26.76
C HIS A 104 -8.74 0.89 -25.35
N HIS A 105 -8.77 1.83 -24.44
CA HIS A 105 -8.41 1.66 -23.03
C HIS A 105 -9.50 2.26 -22.15
N ALA A 106 -9.89 1.55 -21.09
CA ALA A 106 -10.73 2.13 -20.06
C ALA A 106 -9.87 3.00 -19.15
N VAL A 107 -10.24 4.27 -18.98
CA VAL A 107 -9.55 5.22 -18.13
C VAL A 107 -10.51 5.80 -17.09
N ALA A 108 -9.99 6.18 -15.93
CA ALA A 108 -10.72 6.96 -14.94
C ALA A 108 -10.47 8.46 -15.21
N LEU A 109 -11.46 9.12 -15.79
CA LEU A 109 -11.40 10.55 -16.10
C LEU A 109 -11.76 11.36 -14.86
N VAL A 110 -10.82 12.21 -14.42
CA VAL A 110 -10.99 13.12 -13.29
C VAL A 110 -11.01 14.55 -13.82
N GLY A 111 -12.15 15.21 -13.67
CA GLY A 111 -12.33 16.62 -14.03
C GLY A 111 -12.60 17.45 -12.79
N ALA A 112 -11.96 18.62 -12.68
CA ALA A 112 -12.19 19.52 -11.57
C ALA A 112 -12.14 20.99 -11.99
N ASP A 113 -12.84 21.84 -11.22
CA ASP A 113 -12.77 23.28 -11.41
C ASP A 113 -11.36 23.81 -11.10
N PRO A 114 -10.84 24.73 -11.91
CA PRO A 114 -9.50 25.27 -11.77
C PRO A 114 -9.29 26.17 -10.57
N GLU A 115 -10.36 26.63 -9.95
CA GLU A 115 -10.37 27.78 -9.05
C GLU A 115 -9.97 27.48 -7.59
N VAL A 116 -9.68 26.26 -7.24
CA VAL A 116 -9.12 25.97 -5.92
C VAL A 116 -7.66 26.47 -5.87
N GLY A 117 -7.53 27.78 -5.64
CA GLY A 117 -6.23 28.44 -5.47
C GLY A 117 -5.37 28.56 -6.74
N GLY A 118 -5.96 28.51 -7.95
CA GLY A 118 -5.19 28.50 -9.20
C GLY A 118 -4.37 27.22 -9.39
N ARG A 119 -4.59 26.22 -8.57
CA ARG A 119 -4.01 24.88 -8.65
C ARG A 119 -5.14 23.91 -8.96
N PHE A 120 -4.97 23.13 -10.01
CA PHE A 120 -5.76 21.92 -10.18
C PHE A 120 -5.73 21.16 -8.85
N PRO A 121 -6.79 20.44 -8.39
CA PRO A 121 -6.81 19.75 -7.10
C PRO A 121 -5.68 18.71 -6.92
N VAL A 122 -4.81 18.61 -7.91
CA VAL A 122 -3.59 17.80 -7.90
C VAL A 122 -2.38 18.74 -7.80
N PRO A 123 -1.89 19.11 -6.60
CA PRO A 123 -0.90 20.18 -6.38
C PRO A 123 0.48 19.91 -7.00
N TYR A 124 0.75 18.71 -7.44
CA TYR A 124 2.05 18.31 -8.00
C TYR A 124 2.14 18.38 -9.52
N VAL A 125 1.11 18.88 -10.17
CA VAL A 125 1.18 19.05 -11.61
C VAL A 125 1.87 20.40 -11.89
N ALA A 126 3.17 20.40 -12.02
CA ALA A 126 3.90 21.54 -12.54
C ALA A 126 3.31 21.91 -13.92
N GLY A 127 2.56 23.00 -13.98
CA GLY A 127 1.82 23.44 -15.17
C GLY A 127 0.34 23.06 -15.21
N ALA A 128 -0.32 22.97 -14.05
CA ALA A 128 -1.77 22.76 -13.93
C ALA A 128 -2.62 23.74 -14.76
N SER A 129 -2.09 24.94 -15.06
CA SER A 129 -2.71 25.89 -15.98
C SER A 129 -3.00 25.31 -17.37
N THR A 130 -2.21 24.34 -17.84
CA THR A 130 -2.46 23.69 -19.14
C THR A 130 -3.66 22.74 -19.14
N ALA A 131 -4.07 22.22 -17.97
CA ALA A 131 -5.30 21.42 -17.88
C ALA A 131 -6.58 22.26 -18.08
N LEU A 132 -6.45 23.59 -18.08
CA LEU A 132 -7.54 24.54 -18.29
C LEU A 132 -7.80 24.84 -19.77
N GLU A 133 -6.86 24.49 -20.64
CA GLU A 133 -7.01 24.68 -22.08
C GLU A 133 -8.14 23.80 -22.63
N PRO A 134 -8.88 24.29 -23.63
CA PRO A 134 -9.85 23.44 -24.31
C PRO A 134 -9.21 22.16 -24.82
N GLU A 135 -9.91 21.05 -24.58
CA GLU A 135 -9.48 19.69 -24.99
C GLU A 135 -8.19 19.18 -24.31
N ALA A 136 -7.58 19.93 -23.38
CA ALA A 136 -6.39 19.51 -22.68
C ALA A 136 -6.64 18.38 -21.69
N VAL A 137 -5.78 17.37 -21.73
CA VAL A 137 -5.74 16.29 -20.75
C VAL A 137 -4.31 16.01 -20.29
N LEU A 138 -4.21 15.51 -19.05
CA LEU A 138 -2.94 15.09 -18.43
C LEU A 138 -3.05 13.62 -18.08
N ILE A 139 -1.96 12.88 -18.24
CA ILE A 139 -1.89 11.44 -17.90
C ILE A 139 -0.77 11.19 -16.92
N ASP A 140 -0.85 10.10 -16.15
CA ASP A 140 0.29 9.69 -15.33
C ASP A 140 1.39 9.09 -16.20
N GLN A 141 2.64 9.46 -15.90
CA GLN A 141 3.83 9.01 -16.64
C GLN A 141 3.97 7.48 -16.61
N SER A 142 3.55 6.82 -15.53
CA SER A 142 3.61 5.37 -15.41
C SER A 142 2.68 4.65 -16.41
N ASN A 143 1.60 5.30 -16.81
CA ASN A 143 0.62 4.76 -17.77
C ASN A 143 0.87 5.25 -19.21
N ALA A 144 1.85 6.10 -19.44
CA ALA A 144 2.12 6.68 -20.77
C ALA A 144 2.40 5.61 -21.84
N LYS A 145 3.09 4.51 -21.46
CA LYS A 145 3.38 3.39 -22.36
C LYS A 145 2.10 2.61 -22.72
N ASP A 146 1.26 2.34 -21.73
CA ASP A 146 0.02 1.59 -21.92
C ASP A 146 -0.97 2.40 -22.77
N LEU A 147 -1.05 3.71 -22.54
CA LEU A 147 -1.87 4.65 -23.30
C LEU A 147 -1.24 5.08 -24.63
N GLN A 148 -0.11 4.49 -25.03
CA GLN A 148 0.62 4.76 -26.29
C GLN A 148 1.05 6.23 -26.47
N VAL A 149 1.31 6.95 -25.36
CA VAL A 149 1.75 8.34 -25.39
C VAL A 149 3.27 8.39 -25.36
N THR A 150 3.88 8.31 -26.55
CA THR A 150 5.35 8.36 -26.70
C THR A 150 5.89 9.80 -26.65
N ALA A 151 5.20 10.73 -27.32
CA ALA A 151 5.53 12.16 -27.35
C ALA A 151 4.35 13.00 -26.87
N ILE A 152 4.62 14.24 -26.50
CA ILE A 152 3.62 15.27 -26.16
C ILE A 152 3.97 16.56 -26.89
N PRO A 153 2.96 17.32 -27.40
CA PRO A 153 1.55 17.02 -27.34
C PRO A 153 1.14 15.90 -28.32
N VAL A 154 0.09 15.14 -27.96
CA VAL A 154 -0.49 14.12 -28.85
C VAL A 154 -2.02 14.18 -28.78
N ASP A 155 -2.66 14.05 -29.95
CA ASP A 155 -4.11 14.02 -30.08
C ASP A 155 -4.61 12.58 -29.83
N VAL A 156 -5.68 12.47 -29.07
CA VAL A 156 -6.34 11.24 -28.66
C VAL A 156 -7.86 11.42 -28.68
N GLU A 157 -8.63 10.38 -28.47
CA GLU A 157 -10.07 10.48 -28.34
C GLU A 157 -10.49 9.98 -26.93
N ILE A 158 -11.44 10.71 -26.31
CA ILE A 158 -12.11 10.30 -25.08
C ILE A 158 -13.61 10.31 -25.33
N ASN A 159 -14.25 9.13 -25.23
CA ASN A 159 -15.67 8.95 -25.56
C ASN A 159 -16.06 9.60 -26.90
N LYS A 160 -15.25 9.38 -27.94
CA LYS A 160 -15.42 9.94 -29.31
C LYS A 160 -15.24 11.47 -29.41
N HIS A 161 -14.80 12.14 -28.36
CA HIS A 161 -14.42 13.54 -28.40
C HIS A 161 -12.90 13.67 -28.53
N ARG A 162 -12.46 14.63 -29.34
CA ARG A 162 -11.05 14.96 -29.45
C ARG A 162 -10.53 15.48 -28.12
N ALA A 163 -9.38 14.96 -27.72
CA ALA A 163 -8.62 15.41 -26.56
C ALA A 163 -7.13 15.50 -26.92
N ARG A 164 -6.37 16.31 -26.23
CA ARG A 164 -4.94 16.50 -26.45
C ARG A 164 -4.16 16.30 -25.16
N VAL A 165 -3.30 15.31 -25.16
CA VAL A 165 -2.38 15.07 -24.03
C VAL A 165 -1.28 16.12 -24.07
N LEU A 166 -1.31 17.08 -23.14
CA LEU A 166 -0.35 18.18 -23.07
C LEU A 166 0.82 17.91 -22.12
N ARG A 167 0.59 17.12 -21.06
CA ARG A 167 1.62 16.85 -20.04
C ARG A 167 1.49 15.45 -19.45
N LYS A 168 2.61 14.98 -18.92
CA LYS A 168 2.69 13.80 -18.06
C LYS A 168 2.88 14.24 -16.61
N VAL A 169 2.06 13.70 -15.72
CA VAL A 169 2.16 13.85 -14.26
C VAL A 169 2.78 12.59 -13.65
N SER A 170 3.17 12.63 -12.41
CA SER A 170 3.75 11.46 -11.74
C SER A 170 3.13 11.21 -10.36
N GLY A 171 3.04 9.94 -9.99
CA GLY A 171 2.60 9.53 -8.67
C GLY A 171 1.12 9.21 -8.54
N PHE A 172 0.39 9.10 -9.66
CA PHE A 172 -1.02 8.72 -9.75
C PHE A 172 -1.22 7.40 -10.47
N GLY A 173 -0.25 6.50 -10.38
CA GLY A 173 -0.41 5.15 -10.91
C GLY A 173 -1.65 4.49 -10.33
N SER A 174 -2.56 4.04 -11.20
CA SER A 174 -3.80 3.41 -10.78
C SER A 174 -3.54 2.06 -10.14
N PHE A 175 -4.21 1.79 -9.05
CA PHE A 175 -4.22 0.48 -8.38
C PHE A 175 -5.43 -0.39 -8.80
N VAL A 176 -6.43 0.23 -9.45
CA VAL A 176 -7.66 -0.43 -9.94
C VAL A 176 -7.50 -0.94 -11.37
N GLY A 177 -6.36 -0.68 -12.00
CA GLY A 177 -6.08 -1.11 -13.38
C GLY A 177 -6.50 -0.12 -14.47
N SER A 178 -7.32 0.89 -14.16
CA SER A 178 -7.71 1.94 -15.12
C SER A 178 -6.87 3.19 -14.89
N PRO A 179 -6.03 3.62 -15.86
CA PRO A 179 -5.22 4.82 -15.75
C PRO A 179 -6.05 6.07 -15.43
N TYR A 180 -5.54 6.94 -14.55
CA TYR A 180 -6.16 8.25 -14.33
C TYR A 180 -5.78 9.22 -15.45
N VAL A 181 -6.81 9.92 -15.95
CA VAL A 181 -6.68 11.03 -16.91
C VAL A 181 -7.28 12.27 -16.26
N PHE A 182 -6.51 13.34 -16.18
CA PHE A 182 -6.91 14.58 -15.53
C PHE A 182 -7.25 15.65 -16.56
N THR A 183 -8.31 16.41 -16.31
CA THR A 183 -8.75 17.50 -17.18
C THR A 183 -9.52 18.56 -16.39
N SER A 184 -9.87 19.68 -17.04
CA SER A 184 -10.77 20.67 -16.43
C SER A 184 -12.18 20.07 -16.26
N TYR A 185 -12.96 20.65 -15.33
CA TYR A 185 -14.35 20.25 -15.14
C TYR A 185 -15.16 20.40 -16.43
N SER A 186 -14.98 21.50 -17.17
CA SER A 186 -15.68 21.76 -18.43
C SER A 186 -15.37 20.73 -19.53
N ASN A 187 -14.12 20.33 -19.64
CA ASN A 187 -13.72 19.26 -20.58
C ASN A 187 -14.31 17.91 -20.16
N ALA A 188 -14.29 17.59 -18.85
CA ALA A 188 -14.85 16.34 -18.34
C ALA A 188 -16.37 16.25 -18.58
N VAL A 189 -17.11 17.33 -18.37
CA VAL A 189 -18.54 17.41 -18.68
C VAL A 189 -18.79 17.07 -20.16
N LYS A 190 -17.98 17.65 -21.08
CA LYS A 190 -18.07 17.38 -22.51
C LYS A 190 -17.79 15.90 -22.82
N TYR A 191 -16.71 15.33 -22.24
CA TYR A 191 -16.30 13.97 -22.52
C TYR A 191 -17.25 12.93 -21.93
N LEU A 192 -17.80 13.18 -20.77
CA LEU A 192 -18.70 12.25 -20.06
C LEU A 192 -20.17 12.42 -20.47
N GLY A 193 -20.52 13.49 -21.18
CA GLY A 193 -21.90 13.78 -21.59
C GLY A 193 -22.83 14.02 -20.39
N ILE A 194 -22.29 14.52 -19.27
CA ILE A 194 -23.08 14.87 -18.08
C ILE A 194 -23.55 16.32 -18.15
N ARG A 195 -24.54 16.65 -17.33
CA ARG A 195 -25.04 18.04 -17.29
C ARG A 195 -24.01 18.97 -16.63
N PRO A 196 -23.80 20.18 -17.14
CA PRO A 196 -22.82 21.12 -16.58
C PRO A 196 -23.08 21.54 -15.13
N GLU A 197 -24.31 21.41 -14.67
CA GLU A 197 -24.72 21.71 -13.30
C GLU A 197 -24.49 20.57 -12.32
N ASP A 198 -24.32 19.34 -12.79
CA ASP A 198 -24.11 18.17 -11.93
C ASP A 198 -22.64 18.08 -11.54
N SER A 199 -22.37 17.74 -10.29
CA SER A 199 -21.04 17.40 -9.79
C SER A 199 -21.11 16.03 -9.10
N MET A 200 -19.98 15.39 -8.89
CA MET A 200 -19.94 14.15 -8.12
C MET A 200 -19.36 14.39 -6.72
N TYR A 201 -18.51 15.39 -6.63
CA TYR A 201 -17.95 15.89 -5.37
C TYR A 201 -17.96 17.39 -5.36
N ILE A 202 -18.26 17.96 -4.19
CA ILE A 202 -18.11 19.39 -3.93
C ILE A 202 -17.01 19.51 -2.85
N LEU A 203 -15.97 20.22 -3.19
CA LEU A 203 -14.80 20.44 -2.35
C LEU A 203 -14.86 21.83 -1.75
N LEU A 204 -14.62 21.94 -0.45
CA LEU A 204 -14.68 23.19 0.27
C LEU A 204 -13.32 23.53 0.86
N ARG A 205 -12.91 24.78 0.66
CA ARG A 205 -11.81 25.40 1.40
C ARG A 205 -12.40 26.37 2.41
N LEU A 206 -11.90 26.30 3.64
CA LEU A 206 -12.41 27.13 4.72
C LEU A 206 -11.55 28.39 4.91
N LYS A 207 -12.18 29.45 5.40
CA LYS A 207 -11.50 30.66 5.84
C LYS A 207 -10.64 30.37 7.07
N ALA A 208 -9.55 31.11 7.21
CA ALA A 208 -8.70 30.99 8.39
C ALA A 208 -9.50 31.24 9.69
N GLY A 209 -9.29 30.37 10.69
CA GLY A 209 -9.96 30.46 11.99
C GLY A 209 -11.25 29.64 12.12
N TYR A 210 -11.75 29.03 11.05
CA TYR A 210 -12.89 28.11 11.13
C TYR A 210 -12.43 26.67 11.32
N SER A 211 -13.11 25.96 12.24
CA SER A 211 -12.87 24.53 12.46
C SER A 211 -13.58 23.69 11.39
N PRO A 212 -12.88 22.77 10.71
CA PRO A 212 -13.53 21.86 9.75
C PRO A 212 -14.69 21.05 10.37
N MET A 213 -14.55 20.65 11.63
CA MET A 213 -15.57 19.87 12.32
C MET A 213 -16.85 20.66 12.56
N ASP A 214 -16.75 21.96 12.94
CA ASP A 214 -17.92 22.82 13.20
C ASP A 214 -18.69 23.14 11.92
N VAL A 215 -17.95 23.46 10.85
CA VAL A 215 -18.54 23.73 9.52
C VAL A 215 -19.19 22.46 8.96
N LYS A 216 -18.53 21.29 9.09
CA LYS A 216 -19.09 19.99 8.73
C LYS A 216 -20.43 19.75 9.43
N GLN A 217 -20.50 19.91 10.76
CA GLN A 217 -21.74 19.69 11.53
C GLN A 217 -22.85 20.65 11.12
N SER A 218 -22.51 21.92 10.84
CA SER A 218 -23.46 22.92 10.36
C SER A 218 -24.02 22.54 8.99
N LEU A 219 -23.15 22.15 8.06
CA LEU A 219 -23.55 21.71 6.71
C LEU A 219 -24.37 20.41 6.77
N GLN A 220 -23.97 19.42 7.55
CA GLN A 220 -24.69 18.15 7.67
C GLN A 220 -26.12 18.34 8.18
N LYS A 221 -26.36 19.35 9.05
CA LYS A 221 -27.72 19.70 9.50
C LYS A 221 -28.55 20.35 8.41
N ARG A 222 -27.92 21.15 7.51
CA ARG A 222 -28.59 21.84 6.42
C ARG A 222 -28.94 20.94 5.24
N VAL A 223 -28.11 19.93 4.99
CA VAL A 223 -28.22 19.02 3.84
C VAL A 223 -28.10 17.56 4.32
N PRO A 224 -29.14 17.04 4.98
CA PRO A 224 -29.12 15.67 5.52
C PRO A 224 -29.13 14.59 4.44
N GLU A 225 -29.42 14.93 3.19
CA GLU A 225 -29.45 14.04 2.04
C GLU A 225 -28.08 13.68 1.48
N VAL A 226 -26.99 14.31 1.96
CA VAL A 226 -25.61 14.06 1.56
C VAL A 226 -24.72 13.75 2.75
N ASP A 227 -23.52 13.27 2.51
CA ASP A 227 -22.50 13.10 3.54
C ASP A 227 -21.47 14.23 3.40
N VAL A 228 -21.13 14.84 4.54
CA VAL A 228 -20.08 15.83 4.64
C VAL A 228 -18.93 15.22 5.43
N TRP A 229 -17.76 15.18 4.82
CA TRP A 229 -16.56 14.59 5.38
C TRP A 229 -15.49 15.66 5.59
N THR A 230 -14.68 15.52 6.64
CA THR A 230 -13.39 16.19 6.66
C THR A 230 -12.44 15.50 5.67
N HIS A 231 -11.38 16.18 5.26
CA HIS A 231 -10.36 15.63 4.38
C HIS A 231 -9.82 14.28 4.89
N ASP A 232 -9.44 14.23 6.17
CA ASP A 232 -8.89 13.01 6.77
C ASP A 232 -9.92 11.88 6.88
N GLU A 233 -11.17 12.19 7.22
CA GLU A 233 -12.25 11.20 7.29
C GLU A 233 -12.49 10.55 5.93
N PHE A 234 -12.57 11.34 4.85
CA PHE A 234 -12.83 10.79 3.52
C PHE A 234 -11.64 9.99 2.97
N SER A 235 -10.42 10.45 3.27
CA SER A 235 -9.20 9.68 3.01
C SER A 235 -9.23 8.34 3.72
N GLN A 236 -9.55 8.33 5.03
CA GLN A 236 -9.63 7.09 5.82
C GLN A 236 -10.78 6.18 5.35
N GLN A 237 -11.94 6.74 5.02
CA GLN A 237 -13.07 5.99 4.48
C GLN A 237 -12.68 5.26 3.19
N SER A 238 -12.03 5.95 2.25
CA SER A 238 -11.55 5.35 1.01
C SER A 238 -10.54 4.22 1.25
N ARG A 239 -9.59 4.40 2.16
CA ARG A 239 -8.63 3.34 2.54
C ARG A 239 -9.33 2.14 3.16
N THR A 240 -10.24 2.38 4.11
CA THR A 240 -10.96 1.33 4.82
C THR A 240 -11.78 0.50 3.84
N TYR A 241 -12.50 1.14 2.94
CA TYR A 241 -13.29 0.46 1.91
C TYR A 241 -12.41 -0.51 1.10
N TRP A 242 -11.34 -0.01 0.52
CA TRP A 242 -10.45 -0.83 -0.32
C TRP A 242 -9.70 -1.92 0.44
N LEU A 243 -9.34 -1.69 1.70
CA LEU A 243 -8.64 -2.68 2.52
C LEU A 243 -9.57 -3.77 3.06
N THR A 244 -10.82 -3.43 3.40
CA THR A 244 -11.68 -4.35 4.17
C THR A 244 -12.87 -4.88 3.37
N GLN A 245 -13.42 -4.10 2.41
CA GLN A 245 -14.65 -4.48 1.72
C GLN A 245 -14.41 -5.12 0.36
N THR A 246 -13.29 -4.82 -0.31
CA THR A 246 -13.01 -5.38 -1.64
C THR A 246 -12.31 -6.74 -1.60
N GLY A 247 -11.89 -7.21 -0.44
CA GLY A 247 -11.07 -8.43 -0.30
C GLY A 247 -9.60 -8.27 -0.71
N ALA A 248 -9.22 -7.20 -1.42
CA ALA A 248 -7.85 -7.01 -1.87
C ALA A 248 -6.87 -6.86 -0.70
N GLY A 249 -7.20 -6.00 0.27
CA GLY A 249 -6.40 -5.86 1.51
C GLY A 249 -6.36 -7.15 2.32
N GLY A 250 -7.49 -7.85 2.43
CA GLY A 250 -7.58 -9.16 3.07
C GLY A 250 -6.69 -10.21 2.41
N GLY A 251 -6.69 -10.27 1.07
CA GLY A 251 -5.83 -11.17 0.31
C GLY A 251 -4.33 -10.93 0.55
N ILE A 252 -3.91 -9.67 0.54
CA ILE A 252 -2.52 -9.29 0.84
C ILE A 252 -2.15 -9.67 2.28
N LEU A 253 -3.05 -9.43 3.25
CA LEU A 253 -2.83 -9.77 4.65
C LEU A 253 -2.71 -11.29 4.85
N VAL A 254 -3.61 -12.07 4.25
CA VAL A 254 -3.57 -13.54 4.30
C VAL A 254 -2.25 -14.05 3.70
N ALA A 255 -1.81 -13.51 2.55
CA ALA A 255 -0.54 -13.87 1.95
C ALA A 255 0.67 -13.55 2.86
N ALA A 256 0.63 -12.42 3.58
CA ALA A 256 1.67 -12.06 4.56
C ALA A 256 1.70 -13.05 5.75
N ILE A 257 0.53 -13.42 6.27
CA ILE A 257 0.41 -14.40 7.37
C ILE A 257 0.91 -15.77 6.91
N LEU A 258 0.52 -16.23 5.72
CA LEU A 258 0.98 -17.49 5.17
C LEU A 258 2.51 -17.51 4.97
N GLY A 259 3.09 -16.41 4.45
CA GLY A 259 4.53 -16.26 4.33
C GLY A 259 5.26 -16.37 5.67
N PHE A 260 4.73 -15.76 6.72
CA PHE A 260 5.25 -15.89 8.08
C PHE A 260 5.15 -17.33 8.61
N LEU A 261 4.00 -18.00 8.42
CA LEU A 261 3.79 -19.38 8.85
C LEU A 261 4.70 -20.36 8.13
N VAL A 262 4.87 -20.23 6.82
CA VAL A 262 5.82 -21.04 6.04
C VAL A 262 7.24 -20.85 6.58
N GLY A 263 7.66 -19.61 6.80
CA GLY A 263 8.95 -19.30 7.41
C GLY A 263 9.11 -19.95 8.78
N LEU A 264 8.12 -19.86 9.64
CA LEU A 264 8.11 -20.48 10.97
C LEU A 264 8.26 -21.99 10.90
N VAL A 265 7.55 -22.67 10.00
CA VAL A 265 7.62 -24.11 9.81
C VAL A 265 9.01 -24.53 9.32
N VAL A 266 9.54 -23.86 8.28
CA VAL A 266 10.87 -24.16 7.73
C VAL A 266 11.96 -23.99 8.79
N VAL A 267 11.93 -22.86 9.51
CA VAL A 267 12.91 -22.59 10.58
C VAL A 267 12.78 -23.60 11.72
N SER A 268 11.55 -23.94 12.11
CA SER A 268 11.32 -24.94 13.17
C SER A 268 11.84 -26.32 12.78
N GLN A 269 11.60 -26.76 11.55
CA GLN A 269 12.08 -28.06 11.05
C GLN A 269 13.61 -28.11 10.98
N THR A 270 14.24 -27.06 10.44
CA THR A 270 15.71 -27.03 10.32
C THR A 270 16.37 -26.94 11.69
N MET A 271 15.85 -26.11 12.61
CA MET A 271 16.36 -26.02 13.99
C MET A 271 16.17 -27.33 14.75
N TYR A 272 15.02 -28.02 14.56
CA TYR A 272 14.77 -29.31 15.15
C TYR A 272 15.78 -30.37 14.63
N ALA A 273 15.97 -30.47 13.33
CA ALA A 273 16.91 -31.40 12.71
C ALA A 273 18.34 -31.19 13.22
N THR A 274 18.81 -29.93 13.23
CA THR A 274 20.14 -29.58 13.77
C THR A 274 20.26 -29.94 15.25
N THR A 275 19.23 -29.71 16.06
CA THR A 275 19.25 -30.02 17.49
C THR A 275 19.27 -31.54 17.73
N MET A 276 18.57 -32.33 16.92
CA MET A 276 18.53 -33.79 17.04
C MET A 276 19.87 -34.46 16.69
N GLU A 277 20.62 -33.94 15.73
CA GLU A 277 21.95 -34.45 15.37
C GLU A 277 22.99 -34.16 16.44
N HIS A 278 22.93 -33.02 17.10
CA HIS A 278 23.81 -32.70 18.22
C HIS A 278 23.34 -33.28 19.56
N LEU A 279 22.34 -34.20 19.51
CA LEU A 279 21.76 -34.79 20.73
C LEU A 279 22.78 -35.51 21.58
N GLU A 280 23.68 -36.30 20.94
CA GLU A 280 24.75 -37.05 21.63
C GLU A 280 25.74 -36.11 22.31
N GLU A 281 26.12 -35.03 21.65
CA GLU A 281 26.97 -34.00 22.23
C GLU A 281 26.30 -33.33 23.44
N PHE A 282 25.01 -33.00 23.33
CA PHE A 282 24.22 -32.42 24.43
C PHE A 282 24.05 -33.44 25.58
N ALA A 283 23.86 -34.71 25.29
CA ALA A 283 23.80 -35.79 26.29
C ALA A 283 25.12 -35.94 27.04
N THR A 284 26.24 -35.93 26.34
CA THR A 284 27.59 -35.98 26.92
C THR A 284 27.88 -34.79 27.81
N MET A 285 27.54 -33.56 27.34
CA MET A 285 27.69 -32.36 28.14
C MET A 285 26.83 -32.40 29.42
N LYS A 286 25.64 -32.97 29.34
CA LYS A 286 24.74 -33.16 30.47
C LYS A 286 25.29 -34.18 31.47
N ALA A 287 25.90 -35.29 31.00
CA ALA A 287 26.58 -36.28 31.82
C ALA A 287 27.79 -35.68 32.55
N LEU A 288 28.50 -34.75 31.94
CA LEU A 288 29.60 -33.97 32.56
C LEU A 288 29.11 -32.85 33.51
N GLY A 289 27.80 -32.75 33.80
CA GLY A 289 27.26 -31.83 34.77
C GLY A 289 26.76 -30.51 34.21
N ALA A 290 26.66 -30.35 32.87
CA ALA A 290 26.10 -29.10 32.30
C ALA A 290 24.60 -28.96 32.62
N SER A 291 24.21 -27.76 33.02
CA SER A 291 22.81 -27.46 33.34
C SER A 291 21.92 -27.46 32.10
N LYS A 292 20.61 -27.74 32.26
CA LYS A 292 19.62 -27.65 31.17
C LYS A 292 19.65 -26.28 30.50
N TRP A 293 19.89 -25.22 31.28
CA TRP A 293 19.98 -23.83 30.78
C TRP A 293 21.19 -23.60 29.86
N PHE A 294 22.26 -24.37 30.01
CA PHE A 294 23.40 -24.27 29.12
C PHE A 294 23.04 -24.68 27.69
N VAL A 295 22.34 -25.83 27.53
CA VAL A 295 21.84 -26.28 26.22
C VAL A 295 20.86 -25.30 25.61
N VAL A 296 19.91 -24.79 26.42
CA VAL A 296 18.93 -23.78 25.99
C VAL A 296 19.63 -22.54 25.45
N ARG A 297 20.65 -22.03 26.14
CA ARG A 297 21.43 -20.87 25.70
C ARG A 297 22.17 -21.10 24.38
N ILE A 298 22.67 -22.30 24.13
CA ILE A 298 23.34 -22.62 22.87
C ILE A 298 22.32 -22.56 21.71
N VAL A 299 21.19 -23.25 21.85
CA VAL A 299 20.15 -23.29 20.81
C VAL A 299 19.57 -21.90 20.53
N LEU A 300 19.31 -21.12 21.58
CA LEU A 300 18.84 -19.73 21.41
C LEU A 300 19.90 -18.85 20.75
N ALA A 301 21.18 -19.02 21.07
CA ALA A 301 22.25 -18.27 20.42
C ALA A 301 22.38 -18.63 18.93
N GLN A 302 22.24 -19.91 18.58
CA GLN A 302 22.19 -20.34 17.17
C GLN A 302 20.99 -19.73 16.44
N ALA A 303 19.79 -19.80 17.03
CA ALA A 303 18.58 -19.21 16.49
C ALA A 303 18.72 -17.70 16.29
N PHE A 304 19.34 -17.01 17.23
CA PHE A 304 19.59 -15.56 17.14
C PHE A 304 20.56 -15.23 16.00
N ILE A 305 21.66 -15.95 15.87
CA ILE A 305 22.65 -15.76 14.79
C ILE A 305 21.99 -15.99 13.43
N CYS A 306 21.26 -17.12 13.26
CA CYS A 306 20.52 -17.42 12.04
C CYS A 306 19.49 -16.34 11.75
N GLY A 307 18.77 -15.87 12.78
CA GLY A 307 17.78 -14.80 12.68
C GLY A 307 18.37 -13.48 12.18
N VAL A 308 19.51 -13.07 12.75
CA VAL A 308 20.19 -11.83 12.34
C VAL A 308 20.70 -11.94 10.91
N VAL A 309 21.42 -13.01 10.59
CA VAL A 309 21.98 -13.21 9.24
C VAL A 309 20.87 -13.36 8.20
N GLY A 310 19.84 -14.17 8.48
CA GLY A 310 18.69 -14.37 7.59
C GLY A 310 17.88 -13.09 7.39
N CYS A 311 17.68 -12.30 8.45
CA CYS A 311 16.99 -11.00 8.36
C CYS A 311 17.76 -10.03 7.47
N LEU A 312 19.06 -9.88 7.64
CA LEU A 312 19.89 -9.02 6.81
C LEU A 312 19.85 -9.45 5.34
N LEU A 313 20.03 -10.74 5.07
CA LEU A 313 19.98 -11.24 3.70
C LEU A 313 18.60 -11.10 3.06
N GLY A 314 17.52 -11.33 3.82
CA GLY A 314 16.15 -11.14 3.37
C GLY A 314 15.86 -9.67 3.03
N LEU A 315 16.30 -8.74 3.86
CA LEU A 315 16.20 -7.30 3.60
C LEU A 315 16.98 -6.89 2.34
N LEU A 316 18.22 -7.38 2.20
CA LEU A 316 19.04 -7.11 1.01
C LEU A 316 18.40 -7.67 -0.27
N ALA A 317 17.88 -8.89 -0.22
CA ALA A 317 17.19 -9.51 -1.36
C ALA A 317 15.91 -8.78 -1.76
N THR A 318 15.26 -8.09 -0.82
CA THR A 318 14.02 -7.36 -1.07
C THR A 318 14.26 -6.11 -1.94
N ILE A 319 15.42 -5.46 -1.85
CA ILE A 319 15.71 -4.20 -2.56
C ILE A 319 15.56 -4.36 -4.07
N PRO A 320 16.30 -5.23 -4.78
CA PRO A 320 16.20 -5.35 -6.22
C PRO A 320 14.82 -5.84 -6.68
N VAL A 321 14.15 -6.67 -5.87
CA VAL A 321 12.81 -7.16 -6.22
C VAL A 321 11.77 -6.04 -6.14
N ILE A 322 11.80 -5.21 -5.10
CA ILE A 322 10.89 -4.06 -4.99
C ILE A 322 11.18 -3.04 -6.09
N ASP A 323 12.44 -2.77 -6.42
CA ASP A 323 12.78 -1.83 -7.48
C ASP A 323 12.34 -2.34 -8.87
N GLY A 324 12.47 -3.63 -9.12
CA GLY A 324 11.89 -4.27 -10.31
C GLY A 324 10.35 -4.23 -10.31
N ALA A 325 9.73 -4.54 -9.17
CA ALA A 325 8.27 -4.52 -9.05
C ALA A 325 7.67 -3.11 -9.26
N ARG A 326 8.37 -2.04 -8.87
CA ARG A 326 7.93 -0.65 -9.11
C ARG A 326 7.74 -0.28 -10.57
N GLN A 327 8.40 -0.99 -11.48
CA GLN A 327 8.21 -0.77 -12.92
C GLN A 327 6.84 -1.26 -13.42
N VAL A 328 6.24 -2.23 -12.73
CA VAL A 328 4.92 -2.81 -13.05
C VAL A 328 3.86 -2.35 -12.05
N ILE A 329 4.20 -2.36 -10.76
CA ILE A 329 3.31 -2.00 -9.66
C ILE A 329 3.71 -0.60 -9.18
N THR A 330 3.25 0.43 -9.87
CA THR A 330 3.67 1.82 -9.67
C THR A 330 3.34 2.39 -8.30
N TRP A 331 2.34 1.84 -7.64
CA TRP A 331 1.89 2.24 -6.31
C TRP A 331 2.60 1.52 -5.15
N ILE A 332 3.47 0.51 -5.40
CA ILE A 332 4.21 -0.16 -4.32
C ILE A 332 5.10 0.83 -3.56
N ARG A 333 4.97 0.87 -2.25
CA ARG A 333 5.71 1.77 -1.37
C ARG A 333 6.22 1.04 -0.14
N THR A 334 7.51 1.16 0.12
CA THR A 334 8.14 0.63 1.33
C THR A 334 8.35 1.78 2.30
N PRO A 335 7.57 1.88 3.38
CA PRO A 335 7.81 2.89 4.40
C PRO A 335 9.13 2.58 5.13
N TRP A 336 9.84 3.61 5.56
CA TRP A 336 11.15 3.50 6.20
C TRP A 336 11.16 2.64 7.48
N TRP A 337 10.04 2.61 8.19
CA TRP A 337 9.88 1.84 9.43
C TRP A 337 9.66 0.34 9.19
N LEU A 338 9.21 -0.07 8.00
CA LEU A 338 8.88 -1.47 7.70
C LEU A 338 10.11 -2.40 7.77
N PRO A 339 11.27 -2.06 7.16
CA PRO A 339 12.48 -2.86 7.31
C PRO A 339 12.96 -2.95 8.77
N ALA A 340 12.74 -1.91 9.57
CA ALA A 340 13.05 -1.94 11.00
C ALA A 340 12.03 -2.79 11.77
N GLY A 341 10.74 -2.68 11.44
CA GLY A 341 9.67 -3.40 12.13
C GLY A 341 9.72 -4.93 11.94
N VAL A 342 10.25 -5.40 10.83
CA VAL A 342 10.35 -6.84 10.50
C VAL A 342 11.31 -7.60 11.44
N TRP A 343 12.24 -6.91 12.10
CA TRP A 343 13.13 -7.56 13.07
C TRP A 343 12.39 -8.24 14.20
N LEU A 344 11.35 -7.61 14.73
CA LEU A 344 10.58 -8.14 15.86
C LEU A 344 9.88 -9.48 15.51
N PRO A 345 9.06 -9.59 14.44
CA PRO A 345 8.46 -10.87 14.07
C PRO A 345 9.49 -11.92 13.66
N THR A 346 10.61 -11.54 13.05
CA THR A 346 11.70 -12.49 12.72
C THR A 346 12.33 -13.08 13.98
N LEU A 347 12.68 -12.27 14.96
CA LEU A 347 13.23 -12.76 16.22
C LEU A 347 12.21 -13.61 16.99
N LEU A 348 10.94 -13.21 16.99
CA LEU A 348 9.86 -13.99 17.60
C LEU A 348 9.75 -15.37 16.94
N MET A 349 9.77 -15.43 15.61
CA MET A 349 9.76 -16.67 14.84
C MET A 349 10.94 -17.58 15.23
N CYS A 350 12.14 -17.02 15.33
CA CYS A 350 13.34 -17.76 15.73
C CYS A 350 13.26 -18.30 17.17
N VAL A 351 12.72 -17.50 18.10
CA VAL A 351 12.50 -17.93 19.49
C VAL A 351 11.46 -19.02 19.57
N VAL A 352 10.35 -18.93 18.85
CA VAL A 352 9.31 -19.98 18.80
C VAL A 352 9.89 -21.27 18.23
N ALA A 353 10.61 -21.20 17.11
CA ALA A 353 11.28 -22.35 16.49
C ALA A 353 12.30 -23.03 17.44
N ALA A 354 13.12 -22.23 18.12
CA ALA A 354 14.06 -22.72 19.11
C ALA A 354 13.36 -23.41 20.30
N ASN A 355 12.26 -22.85 20.81
CA ASN A 355 11.49 -23.46 21.89
C ASN A 355 10.90 -24.82 21.49
N LEU A 356 10.40 -24.97 20.27
CA LEU A 356 9.89 -26.24 19.75
C LEU A 356 11.02 -27.29 19.72
N SER A 357 12.20 -26.91 19.23
CA SER A 357 13.39 -27.78 19.18
C SER A 357 13.88 -28.19 20.57
N ILE A 358 13.93 -27.23 21.51
CA ILE A 358 14.34 -27.46 22.90
C ILE A 358 13.38 -28.44 23.61
N ARG A 359 12.07 -28.27 23.46
CA ARG A 359 11.09 -29.20 24.07
C ARG A 359 11.24 -30.62 23.59
N ALA A 360 11.53 -30.80 22.31
CA ALA A 360 11.78 -32.12 21.75
C ALA A 360 13.06 -32.76 22.35
N THR A 361 14.15 -32.00 22.45
CA THR A 361 15.43 -32.46 23.02
C THR A 361 15.35 -32.78 24.50
N LEU A 362 14.60 -32.00 25.28
CA LEU A 362 14.44 -32.22 26.72
C LEU A 362 13.64 -33.49 27.06
N ARG A 363 12.79 -33.98 26.17
CA ARG A 363 11.99 -35.20 26.31
C ARG A 363 12.80 -36.49 26.07
N VAL A 364 13.96 -36.38 25.46
CA VAL A 364 14.83 -37.58 25.21
C VAL A 364 15.61 -37.91 26.46
N GLU A 365 15.42 -39.10 26.99
CA GLU A 365 16.15 -39.64 28.14
C GLU A 365 17.59 -39.96 27.73
N PRO A 366 18.63 -39.47 28.47
CA PRO A 366 20.04 -39.77 28.17
C PRO A 366 20.37 -41.27 28.08
N ALA A 367 19.64 -42.09 28.85
CA ALA A 367 19.83 -43.52 28.89
C ALA A 367 19.52 -44.27 27.57
N ARG A 368 18.71 -43.66 26.67
CA ARG A 368 18.42 -44.26 25.35
C ARG A 368 19.52 -44.03 24.33
N VAL A 369 20.31 -42.99 24.49
CA VAL A 369 21.42 -42.64 23.55
C VAL A 369 22.63 -43.50 23.74
N PHE A 370 22.85 -44.07 24.94
CA PHE A 370 23.98 -44.96 25.26
C PHE A 370 23.64 -46.45 25.14
N ARG A 371 22.41 -46.80 24.72
CA ARG A 371 22.00 -48.21 24.51
C ARG A 371 21.94 -48.62 23.03
N ALA A 372 22.23 -47.72 22.09
CA ALA A 372 22.43 -48.00 20.67
C ALA A 372 23.92 -47.98 20.35
#